data_e32c6f78ddbc8a96adaf821e79ee5ed1
#
_entry.id   e32c6f78ddbc8a96adaf821e79ee5ed1
#
_cell.length_a   1.000
_cell.length_b   1.000
_cell.length_c   1.000
_cell.angle_alpha   90.00
_cell.angle_beta   90.00
_cell.angle_gamma   90.00
#
_symmetry.space_group_name_H-M   'P 1'
#
loop_
_entity.id
_entity.type
_entity.pdbx_description
1 polymer ?
#
loop_
_entity_poly.entity_id
_entity_poly.type
_entity_poly.pdbx_seq_one_letter_code
_entity_poly.pdbx_strand_id
1 'polypeptide(L)'
;MKKPKGTEVKKLQAARTGAPTEEAYLLRVQNTQLADGLKRMLRNQEETPAKIELKMKSDREGVFVCGEKSFQASVRNLPCVTEVFKTFDDENLVKTVDIGQVVLVRDSDSDTPPQGEFRDGLTPVMRDARARHFRKLPDMDPALVERVETELIEIVNQGAPKGWTYEDVEEEFVEGEDGSEGHWKVVSRQQF
;
A
#
# COMPACT_ATOMS: atom_id res chain seq x y z
N MET A 1 4.69 36.59 23.25
CA MET A 1 5.11 35.72 22.15
C MET A 1 3.97 34.75 21.89
N LYS A 2 3.25 34.89 20.78
CA LYS A 2 2.15 33.98 20.36
C LYS A 2 2.78 32.86 19.54
N LYS A 3 2.52 31.58 19.93
CA LYS A 3 2.89 30.40 19.16
C LYS A 3 2.18 30.43 17.79
N PRO A 4 2.85 30.07 16.68
CA PRO A 4 2.18 29.93 15.40
C PRO A 4 1.21 28.75 15.46
N LYS A 5 -0.02 28.96 14.98
CA LYS A 5 -1.03 27.92 14.79
C LYS A 5 -0.54 27.01 13.66
N GLY A 6 -0.45 25.71 13.96
CA GLY A 6 -0.14 24.69 12.97
C GLY A 6 -1.09 24.77 11.78
N THR A 7 -0.49 24.80 10.61
CA THR A 7 -1.21 24.77 9.33
C THR A 7 -1.77 23.36 9.19
N GLU A 8 -3.09 23.23 9.28
CA GLU A 8 -3.78 21.98 8.89
C GLU A 8 -3.46 21.70 7.43
N VAL A 9 -2.73 20.64 7.20
CA VAL A 9 -2.58 20.06 5.86
C VAL A 9 -3.97 19.58 5.44
N LYS A 10 -4.67 20.38 4.65
CA LYS A 10 -5.91 19.95 3.99
C LYS A 10 -5.55 18.75 3.13
N LYS A 11 -5.94 17.55 3.57
CA LYS A 11 -5.99 16.38 2.69
C LYS A 11 -6.74 16.80 1.43
N LEU A 12 -6.07 16.72 0.29
CA LEU A 12 -6.71 16.77 -1.02
C LEU A 12 -7.67 15.56 -1.10
N GLN A 13 -8.88 15.75 -0.61
CA GLN A 13 -9.98 14.87 -0.96
C GLN A 13 -10.27 15.19 -2.43
N ALA A 14 -9.82 14.33 -3.33
CA ALA A 14 -10.31 14.28 -4.68
C ALA A 14 -11.84 14.33 -4.60
N ALA A 15 -12.45 15.30 -5.29
CA ALA A 15 -13.90 15.44 -5.35
C ALA A 15 -14.45 14.10 -5.88
N ARG A 16 -15.00 13.29 -4.99
CA ARG A 16 -15.68 12.05 -5.34
C ARG A 16 -16.96 12.49 -6.06
N THR A 17 -16.96 12.38 -7.37
CA THR A 17 -18.19 12.32 -8.14
C THR A 17 -19.01 11.18 -7.55
N GLY A 18 -20.24 11.45 -7.12
CA GLY A 18 -21.06 10.61 -6.23
C GLY A 18 -21.49 9.23 -6.75
N ALA A 19 -20.66 8.56 -7.55
CA ALA A 19 -20.81 7.15 -7.85
C ALA A 19 -20.29 6.32 -6.67
N PRO A 20 -20.99 5.24 -6.27
CA PRO A 20 -20.50 4.33 -5.23
C PRO A 20 -19.15 3.77 -5.67
N THR A 21 -18.12 4.03 -4.86
CA THR A 21 -16.79 3.46 -5.10
C THR A 21 -16.73 2.09 -4.43
N GLU A 22 -16.43 1.07 -5.23
CA GLU A 22 -16.13 -0.26 -4.73
C GLU A 22 -14.65 -0.34 -4.32
N GLU A 23 -14.39 -0.93 -3.16
CA GLU A 23 -13.05 -1.15 -2.65
C GLU A 23 -12.81 -2.66 -2.51
N ALA A 24 -11.63 -3.12 -2.93
CA ALA A 24 -11.26 -4.53 -2.86
C ALA A 24 -10.18 -4.77 -1.79
N TYR A 25 -10.44 -5.73 -0.93
CA TYR A 25 -9.53 -6.16 0.13
C TYR A 25 -9.33 -7.65 0.11
N LEU A 26 -8.16 -8.11 0.57
CA LEU A 26 -7.96 -9.50 0.91
C LEU A 26 -8.52 -9.75 2.32
N LEU A 27 -9.39 -10.75 2.49
CA LEU A 27 -9.88 -11.16 3.81
C LEU A 27 -9.06 -12.35 4.33
N ARG A 28 -8.42 -12.17 5.48
CA ARG A 28 -7.71 -13.24 6.19
C ARG A 28 -8.32 -13.49 7.55
N VAL A 29 -8.86 -14.68 7.74
CA VAL A 29 -9.50 -15.11 8.98
C VAL A 29 -8.57 -16.07 9.70
N GLN A 30 -8.15 -15.72 10.94
CA GLN A 30 -7.25 -16.55 11.74
C GLN A 30 -7.98 -17.72 12.42
N ASN A 31 -9.23 -17.52 12.81
CA ASN A 31 -10.04 -18.58 13.36
C ASN A 31 -10.41 -19.60 12.26
N THR A 32 -9.90 -20.82 12.38
CA THR A 32 -10.11 -21.90 11.39
C THR A 32 -11.56 -22.33 11.27
N GLN A 33 -12.31 -22.38 12.38
CA GLN A 33 -13.73 -22.77 12.36
C GLN A 33 -14.56 -21.73 11.61
N LEU A 34 -14.30 -20.44 11.85
CA LEU A 34 -14.94 -19.35 11.12
C LEU A 34 -14.56 -19.38 9.64
N ALA A 35 -13.27 -19.56 9.32
CA ALA A 35 -12.79 -19.63 7.94
C ALA A 35 -13.44 -20.78 7.16
N ASP A 36 -13.55 -21.96 7.77
CA ASP A 36 -14.16 -23.12 7.13
C ASP A 36 -15.70 -22.98 7.00
N GLY A 37 -16.33 -22.32 7.96
CA GLY A 37 -17.74 -21.93 7.87
C GLY A 37 -17.99 -20.99 6.69
N LEU A 38 -17.21 -19.92 6.58
CA LEU A 38 -17.30 -18.96 5.46
C LEU A 38 -17.05 -19.62 4.11
N LYS A 39 -16.05 -20.51 4.00
CA LYS A 39 -15.76 -21.25 2.76
C LYS A 39 -16.93 -22.15 2.35
N ARG A 40 -17.55 -22.82 3.31
CA ARG A 40 -18.73 -23.66 3.04
C ARG A 40 -19.91 -22.82 2.55
N MET A 41 -20.19 -21.71 3.19
CA MET A 41 -21.26 -20.78 2.77
C MET A 41 -21.05 -20.29 1.33
N LEU A 42 -19.82 -19.90 0.99
CA LEU A 42 -19.48 -19.41 -0.35
C LEU A 42 -19.55 -20.50 -1.43
N ARG A 43 -19.25 -21.76 -1.08
CA ARG A 43 -19.28 -22.89 -2.04
C ARG A 43 -20.68 -23.43 -2.27
N ASN A 44 -21.48 -23.52 -1.23
CA ASN A 44 -22.76 -24.20 -1.28
C ASN A 44 -23.90 -23.29 -1.72
N GLN A 45 -23.64 -21.98 -1.91
CA GLN A 45 -24.68 -20.99 -2.26
C GLN A 45 -25.95 -21.18 -1.37
N GLU A 46 -25.73 -21.38 -0.07
CA GLU A 46 -26.81 -21.58 0.88
C GLU A 46 -27.82 -20.44 0.77
N GLU A 47 -29.11 -20.78 0.73
CA GLU A 47 -30.21 -19.85 0.47
C GLU A 47 -30.35 -18.72 1.51
N THR A 48 -29.72 -18.87 2.67
CA THR A 48 -29.62 -17.83 3.71
C THR A 48 -28.21 -17.72 4.22
N PRO A 49 -27.35 -16.96 3.53
CA PRO A 49 -26.03 -16.69 4.07
C PRO A 49 -26.16 -15.93 5.40
N ALA A 50 -25.43 -16.37 6.42
CA ALA A 50 -25.33 -15.59 7.65
C ALA A 50 -24.93 -14.16 7.31
N LYS A 51 -25.58 -13.18 7.94
CA LYS A 51 -25.26 -11.77 7.69
C LYS A 51 -23.79 -11.52 8.00
N ILE A 52 -23.03 -11.09 7.00
CA ILE A 52 -21.62 -10.72 7.12
C ILE A 52 -21.53 -9.21 7.05
N GLU A 53 -20.93 -8.60 8.06
CA GLU A 53 -20.71 -7.16 8.12
C GLU A 53 -19.31 -6.85 8.60
N LEU A 54 -18.69 -5.82 8.03
CA LEU A 54 -17.46 -5.20 8.51
C LEU A 54 -17.80 -3.79 8.98
N LYS A 55 -17.70 -3.55 10.29
CA LYS A 55 -17.98 -2.26 10.91
C LYS A 55 -16.65 -1.61 11.31
N MET A 56 -16.21 -0.61 10.58
CA MET A 56 -14.99 0.12 10.90
C MET A 56 -15.23 1.13 12.03
N LYS A 57 -14.34 1.13 13.02
CA LYS A 57 -14.31 2.11 14.13
C LYS A 57 -13.33 3.24 13.83
N SER A 58 -12.30 2.94 13.05
CA SER A 58 -11.30 3.89 12.57
C SER A 58 -10.83 3.44 11.18
N ASP A 59 -9.90 4.17 10.56
CA ASP A 59 -9.33 3.83 9.25
C ASP A 59 -8.67 2.43 9.23
N ARG A 60 -8.29 1.90 10.38
CA ARG A 60 -7.50 0.67 10.49
C ARG A 60 -8.09 -0.40 11.39
N GLU A 61 -9.02 -0.07 12.25
CA GLU A 61 -9.57 -1.01 13.23
C GLU A 61 -11.10 -1.06 13.14
N GLY A 62 -11.66 -2.26 13.27
CA GLY A 62 -13.09 -2.49 13.18
C GLY A 62 -13.52 -3.81 13.81
N VAL A 63 -14.74 -4.20 13.53
CA VAL A 63 -15.37 -5.44 13.99
C VAL A 63 -15.95 -6.16 12.78
N PHE A 64 -15.57 -7.41 12.64
CA PHE A 64 -16.16 -8.33 11.68
C PHE A 64 -17.29 -9.12 12.34
N VAL A 65 -18.48 -9.04 11.78
CA VAL A 65 -19.66 -9.71 12.30
C VAL A 65 -20.06 -10.83 11.33
N CYS A 66 -20.25 -12.02 11.86
CA CYS A 66 -20.74 -13.17 11.10
C CYS A 66 -21.88 -13.85 11.88
N GLY A 67 -23.12 -13.65 11.43
CA GLY A 67 -24.31 -14.05 12.18
C GLY A 67 -24.39 -13.32 13.52
N GLU A 68 -24.42 -14.08 14.62
CA GLU A 68 -24.45 -13.55 16.00
C GLU A 68 -23.05 -13.31 16.61
N LYS A 69 -22.00 -13.78 15.95
CA LYS A 69 -20.63 -13.67 16.46
C LYS A 69 -19.93 -12.43 15.93
N SER A 70 -19.14 -11.81 16.79
CA SER A 70 -18.30 -10.66 16.44
C SER A 70 -16.82 -10.94 16.73
N PHE A 71 -15.95 -10.49 15.84
CA PHE A 71 -14.52 -10.70 15.87
C PHE A 71 -13.79 -9.37 15.67
N GLN A 72 -12.60 -9.24 16.23
CA GLN A 72 -11.76 -8.06 15.98
C GLN A 72 -11.29 -8.09 14.51
N ALA A 73 -11.39 -6.95 13.85
CA ALA A 73 -10.90 -6.77 12.49
C ALA A 73 -9.91 -5.63 12.41
N SER A 74 -8.86 -5.80 11.63
CA SER A 74 -7.89 -4.74 11.40
C SER A 74 -7.43 -4.71 9.94
N VAL A 75 -7.31 -3.51 9.37
CA VAL A 75 -6.81 -3.30 8.02
C VAL A 75 -5.30 -3.08 8.09
N ARG A 76 -4.55 -3.88 7.34
CA ARG A 76 -3.08 -3.81 7.26
C ARG A 76 -2.64 -3.74 5.81
N ASN A 77 -1.52 -3.08 5.56
CA ASN A 77 -0.93 -3.09 4.23
C ASN A 77 -0.29 -4.46 3.98
N LEU A 78 -0.41 -4.97 2.76
CA LEU A 78 0.32 -6.14 2.33
C LEU A 78 1.78 -5.78 2.05
N PRO A 79 2.74 -6.70 2.26
CA PRO A 79 4.15 -6.48 1.91
C PRO A 79 4.40 -6.52 0.40
N CYS A 80 3.35 -6.78 -0.38
CA CYS A 80 3.37 -6.83 -1.84
C CYS A 80 1.98 -6.48 -2.38
N VAL A 81 1.92 -5.99 -3.61
CA VAL A 81 0.66 -5.77 -4.33
C VAL A 81 0.20 -7.11 -4.91
N THR A 82 -1.11 -7.37 -4.77
CA THR A 82 -1.76 -8.55 -5.35
C THR A 82 -2.67 -8.11 -6.47
N GLU A 83 -2.42 -8.59 -7.68
CA GLU A 83 -3.27 -8.32 -8.83
C GLU A 83 -4.36 -9.38 -8.95
N VAL A 84 -5.57 -8.94 -9.27
CA VAL A 84 -6.72 -9.82 -9.51
C VAL A 84 -7.12 -9.78 -10.96
N PHE A 85 -7.21 -10.95 -11.56
CA PHE A 85 -7.63 -11.15 -12.93
C PHE A 85 -8.90 -12.00 -12.99
N LYS A 86 -9.71 -11.77 -13.99
CA LYS A 86 -10.85 -12.62 -14.35
C LYS A 86 -10.63 -13.21 -15.73
N THR A 87 -11.13 -14.42 -15.94
CA THR A 87 -11.23 -15.05 -17.23
C THR A 87 -12.68 -15.39 -17.54
N PHE A 88 -13.06 -15.34 -18.82
CA PHE A 88 -14.39 -15.71 -19.30
C PHE A 88 -14.34 -16.91 -20.23
N ASP A 89 -13.15 -17.22 -20.76
CA ASP A 89 -12.87 -18.25 -21.77
C ASP A 89 -11.74 -19.20 -21.36
N ASP A 90 -11.22 -19.04 -20.12
CA ASP A 90 -10.07 -19.77 -19.56
C ASP A 90 -8.73 -19.58 -20.32
N GLU A 91 -8.72 -18.72 -21.33
CA GLU A 91 -7.52 -18.40 -22.12
C GLU A 91 -7.03 -16.96 -21.88
N ASN A 92 -7.96 -16.01 -21.84
CA ASN A 92 -7.64 -14.59 -21.70
C ASN A 92 -7.84 -14.11 -20.27
N LEU A 93 -6.83 -13.42 -19.72
CA LEU A 93 -6.86 -12.84 -18.40
C LEU A 93 -7.11 -11.33 -18.50
N VAL A 94 -8.20 -10.87 -17.90
CA VAL A 94 -8.55 -9.44 -17.81
C VAL A 94 -8.30 -8.95 -16.41
N LYS A 95 -7.38 -7.99 -16.26
CA LYS A 95 -7.09 -7.37 -14.96
C LYS A 95 -8.30 -6.59 -14.45
N THR A 96 -8.67 -6.85 -13.20
CA THR A 96 -9.81 -6.19 -12.56
C THR A 96 -9.40 -5.16 -11.53
N VAL A 97 -8.50 -5.52 -10.61
CA VAL A 97 -8.13 -4.64 -9.49
C VAL A 97 -6.77 -5.03 -8.91
N ASP A 98 -6.10 -4.06 -8.30
CA ASP A 98 -4.92 -4.25 -7.46
C ASP A 98 -5.34 -4.21 -5.98
N ILE A 99 -4.88 -5.19 -5.19
CA ILE A 99 -5.15 -5.27 -3.77
C ILE A 99 -3.84 -5.04 -3.00
N GLY A 100 -3.76 -3.93 -2.29
CA GLY A 100 -2.60 -3.59 -1.44
C GLY A 100 -2.86 -3.80 0.04
N GLN A 101 -4.09 -4.20 0.44
CA GLN A 101 -4.47 -4.27 1.84
C GLN A 101 -5.19 -5.58 2.18
N VAL A 102 -5.02 -5.99 3.44
CA VAL A 102 -5.67 -7.17 4.01
C VAL A 102 -6.51 -6.77 5.22
N VAL A 103 -7.74 -7.28 5.27
CA VAL A 103 -8.58 -7.27 6.46
C VAL A 103 -8.25 -8.54 7.26
N LEU A 104 -7.62 -8.37 8.40
CA LEU A 104 -7.26 -9.45 9.30
C LEU A 104 -8.33 -9.60 10.38
N VAL A 105 -9.01 -10.76 10.39
CA VAL A 105 -10.03 -11.10 11.39
C VAL A 105 -9.44 -12.06 12.42
N ARG A 106 -9.54 -11.67 13.71
CA ARG A 106 -8.93 -12.36 14.85
C ARG A 106 -9.94 -12.62 15.95
N ASP A 107 -9.66 -13.59 16.79
CA ASP A 107 -10.33 -13.71 18.08
C ASP A 107 -9.90 -12.57 19.01
N SER A 108 -10.78 -12.12 19.92
CA SER A 108 -10.56 -10.95 20.78
C SER A 108 -9.31 -11.04 21.68
N ASP A 109 -8.86 -12.26 21.99
CA ASP A 109 -7.77 -12.52 22.94
C ASP A 109 -6.41 -12.75 22.25
N SER A 110 -6.34 -12.67 20.93
CA SER A 110 -5.08 -12.85 20.21
C SER A 110 -4.22 -11.59 20.23
N ASP A 111 -2.89 -11.78 20.27
CA ASP A 111 -1.91 -10.71 20.22
C ASP A 111 -2.22 -9.67 19.15
N THR A 112 -2.14 -8.40 19.54
CA THR A 112 -2.31 -7.30 18.59
C THR A 112 -1.14 -7.34 17.60
N PRO A 113 -1.36 -7.54 16.30
CA PRO A 113 -0.27 -7.52 15.34
C PRO A 113 0.36 -6.12 15.34
N PRO A 114 1.66 -6.02 15.06
CA PRO A 114 2.33 -4.73 14.98
C PRO A 114 1.59 -3.81 13.99
N GLN A 115 1.52 -2.52 14.33
CA GLN A 115 0.87 -1.53 13.47
C GLN A 115 1.59 -1.43 12.13
N GLY A 116 0.82 -1.21 11.06
CA GLY A 116 1.34 -0.96 9.72
C GLY A 116 1.20 -2.13 8.77
N GLU A 117 2.32 -2.70 8.33
CA GLU A 117 2.38 -3.72 7.30
C GLU A 117 2.16 -5.13 7.87
N PHE A 118 1.43 -5.95 7.12
CA PHE A 118 1.23 -7.36 7.46
C PHE A 118 2.51 -8.15 7.17
N ARG A 119 2.78 -9.18 7.97
CA ARG A 119 4.02 -9.96 7.89
C ARG A 119 4.11 -10.78 6.61
N ASP A 120 3.01 -11.41 6.23
CA ASP A 120 2.95 -12.40 5.16
C ASP A 120 2.25 -11.83 3.92
N GLY A 121 2.64 -12.29 2.74
CA GLY A 121 1.88 -12.07 1.51
C GLY A 121 0.72 -13.05 1.36
N LEU A 122 0.16 -13.13 0.15
CA LEU A 122 -1.01 -13.97 -0.13
C LEU A 122 -0.71 -15.47 -0.10
N THR A 123 0.39 -15.89 -0.69
CA THR A 123 0.75 -17.30 -0.87
C THR A 123 1.71 -17.80 0.22
N PRO A 124 1.80 -19.13 0.47
CA PRO A 124 2.77 -19.71 1.41
C PRO A 124 4.23 -19.34 1.10
N VAL A 125 4.56 -19.15 -0.18
CA VAL A 125 5.89 -18.72 -0.62
C VAL A 125 6.22 -17.31 -0.09
N MET A 126 5.21 -16.48 0.12
CA MET A 126 5.32 -15.12 0.64
C MET A 126 5.24 -15.05 2.17
N ARG A 127 5.45 -16.16 2.87
CA ARG A 127 5.55 -16.18 4.33
C ARG A 127 6.76 -15.36 4.79
N ASP A 128 6.57 -14.54 5.80
CA ASP A 128 7.57 -13.61 6.34
C ASP A 128 8.20 -12.70 5.25
N ALA A 129 7.42 -12.35 4.21
CA ALA A 129 7.89 -11.55 3.09
C ALA A 129 8.49 -10.22 3.54
N ARG A 130 7.91 -9.59 4.57
CA ARG A 130 8.42 -8.36 5.15
C ARG A 130 9.82 -8.52 5.74
N ALA A 131 10.08 -9.60 6.47
CA ALA A 131 11.37 -9.85 7.11
C ALA A 131 12.45 -10.29 6.11
N ARG A 132 12.06 -10.97 5.03
CA ARG A 132 13.00 -11.50 4.05
C ARG A 132 13.59 -10.47 3.11
N HIS A 133 12.97 -9.29 2.99
CA HIS A 133 13.44 -8.19 2.15
C HIS A 133 14.04 -8.62 0.81
N PHE A 134 13.24 -8.74 -0.24
CA PHE A 134 13.76 -9.06 -1.59
C PHE A 134 14.70 -7.98 -2.13
N ARG A 135 14.64 -6.77 -1.58
CA ARG A 135 15.60 -5.70 -1.83
C ARG A 135 16.10 -5.16 -0.49
N LYS A 136 17.40 -4.96 -0.38
CA LYS A 136 17.95 -4.17 0.72
C LYS A 136 17.46 -2.73 0.53
N LEU A 137 16.85 -2.19 1.56
CA LEU A 137 16.63 -0.74 1.61
C LEU A 137 18.02 -0.07 1.66
N PRO A 138 18.21 1.06 0.95
CA PRO A 138 19.42 1.85 1.11
C PRO A 138 19.59 2.19 2.60
N ASP A 139 20.82 2.07 3.08
CA ASP A 139 21.18 2.53 4.43
C ASP A 139 21.30 4.05 4.39
N MET A 140 20.19 4.71 4.63
CA MET A 140 20.07 6.17 4.59
C MET A 140 19.78 6.68 6.00
N ASP A 141 20.47 7.77 6.36
CA ASP A 141 20.20 8.47 7.61
C ASP A 141 18.77 9.03 7.60
N PRO A 142 17.90 8.63 8.56
CA PRO A 142 16.52 9.12 8.63
C PRO A 142 16.44 10.65 8.72
N ALA A 143 17.39 11.30 9.42
CA ALA A 143 17.42 12.75 9.54
C ALA A 143 17.74 13.44 8.21
N LEU A 144 18.57 12.82 7.37
CA LEU A 144 18.84 13.30 6.02
C LEU A 144 17.60 13.19 5.14
N VAL A 145 16.89 12.06 5.23
CA VAL A 145 15.65 11.83 4.45
C VAL A 145 14.59 12.86 4.82
N GLU A 146 14.33 13.08 6.12
CA GLU A 146 13.37 14.07 6.60
C GLU A 146 13.71 15.50 6.14
N ARG A 147 15.00 15.86 6.16
CA ARG A 147 15.44 17.15 5.67
C ARG A 147 15.18 17.33 4.17
N VAL A 148 15.56 16.33 3.35
CA VAL A 148 15.37 16.37 1.90
C VAL A 148 13.88 16.37 1.56
N GLU A 149 13.05 15.61 2.27
CA GLU A 149 11.60 15.62 2.10
C GLU A 149 11.03 17.02 2.37
N THR A 150 11.45 17.66 3.46
CA THR A 150 11.02 19.02 3.81
C THR A 150 11.43 20.03 2.73
N GLU A 151 12.68 20.00 2.27
CA GLU A 151 13.17 20.87 1.21
C GLU A 151 12.39 20.66 -0.11
N LEU A 152 12.11 19.41 -0.49
CA LEU A 152 11.29 19.08 -1.66
C LEU A 152 9.88 19.64 -1.56
N ILE A 153 9.23 19.47 -0.40
CA ILE A 153 7.88 19.98 -0.16
C ILE A 153 7.86 21.51 -0.25
N GLU A 154 8.88 22.18 0.27
CA GLU A 154 9.02 23.64 0.17
C GLU A 154 9.17 24.08 -1.28
N ILE A 155 10.04 23.43 -2.07
CA ILE A 155 10.25 23.74 -3.49
C ILE A 155 8.95 23.51 -4.29
N VAL A 156 8.24 22.41 -4.05
CA VAL A 156 6.98 22.11 -4.76
C VAL A 156 5.89 23.16 -4.45
N ASN A 157 5.82 23.65 -3.21
CA ASN A 157 4.77 24.59 -2.79
C ASN A 157 5.08 26.05 -3.09
N GLN A 158 6.33 26.45 -3.03
CA GLN A 158 6.76 27.85 -3.09
C GLN A 158 7.63 28.18 -4.32
N GLY A 159 8.01 27.17 -5.09
CA GLY A 159 9.03 27.27 -6.10
C GLY A 159 10.43 27.29 -5.49
N ALA A 160 11.44 27.35 -6.34
CA ALA A 160 12.79 27.30 -5.86
C ALA A 160 13.22 28.57 -5.10
N PRO A 161 14.16 28.43 -4.16
CA PRO A 161 14.76 29.54 -3.44
C PRO A 161 15.36 30.57 -4.39
N LYS A 162 15.25 31.85 -4.03
CA LYS A 162 15.84 32.94 -4.82
C LYS A 162 17.38 32.75 -4.94
N GLY A 163 17.88 32.84 -6.17
CA GLY A 163 19.30 32.68 -6.48
C GLY A 163 19.69 31.27 -6.91
N TRP A 164 18.74 30.35 -7.01
CA TRP A 164 18.96 29.04 -7.63
C TRP A 164 18.75 29.14 -9.14
N THR A 165 19.59 28.47 -9.88
CA THR A 165 19.45 28.27 -11.33
C THR A 165 19.09 26.82 -11.58
N TYR A 166 18.18 26.60 -12.50
CA TYR A 166 17.79 25.25 -12.92
C TYR A 166 18.47 24.90 -14.21
N GLU A 167 18.92 23.68 -14.27
CA GLU A 167 19.55 23.14 -15.45
C GLU A 167 18.99 21.74 -15.68
N ASP A 168 18.36 21.54 -16.82
CA ASP A 168 18.01 20.21 -17.30
C ASP A 168 19.20 19.63 -18.05
N VAL A 169 19.68 18.49 -17.58
CA VAL A 169 20.84 17.79 -18.16
C VAL A 169 20.39 16.42 -18.64
N GLU A 170 20.53 16.18 -19.92
CA GLU A 170 20.31 14.87 -20.53
C GLU A 170 21.67 14.18 -20.64
N GLU A 171 21.76 12.99 -20.06
CA GLU A 171 22.99 12.19 -20.06
C GLU A 171 22.75 10.84 -20.73
N GLU A 172 23.69 10.41 -21.56
CA GLU A 172 23.71 9.10 -22.19
C GLU A 172 24.83 8.27 -21.57
N PHE A 173 24.51 7.02 -21.22
CA PHE A 173 25.53 6.09 -20.73
C PHE A 173 26.30 5.51 -21.91
N VAL A 174 27.60 5.75 -21.94
CA VAL A 174 28.52 5.20 -22.95
C VAL A 174 29.26 4.02 -22.34
N GLU A 175 29.06 2.85 -22.94
CA GLU A 175 29.81 1.66 -22.55
C GLU A 175 31.30 1.83 -22.85
N GLY A 176 32.11 1.37 -21.89
CA GLY A 176 33.57 1.40 -22.07
C GLY A 176 34.03 0.40 -23.13
N GLU A 177 34.97 0.79 -23.97
CA GLU A 177 35.62 -0.12 -24.91
C GLU A 177 36.56 -1.07 -24.17
N ASP A 178 36.62 -2.35 -24.60
CA ASP A 178 37.56 -3.37 -24.12
C ASP A 178 37.56 -3.65 -22.60
N GLY A 179 36.35 -3.63 -21.97
CA GLY A 179 36.19 -3.99 -20.56
C GLY A 179 36.54 -2.90 -19.56
N SER A 180 36.70 -1.66 -20.03
CA SER A 180 36.75 -0.46 -19.15
C SER A 180 35.34 -0.12 -18.63
N GLU A 181 35.27 0.54 -17.45
CA GLU A 181 34.00 1.02 -16.91
C GLU A 181 33.37 2.07 -17.82
N GLY A 182 32.07 1.89 -18.14
CA GLY A 182 31.32 2.90 -18.86
C GLY A 182 31.15 4.19 -18.03
N HIS A 183 30.86 5.29 -18.71
CA HIS A 183 30.68 6.61 -18.08
C HIS A 183 29.45 7.34 -18.65
N TRP A 184 28.88 8.23 -17.85
CA TRP A 184 27.82 9.12 -18.27
C TRP A 184 28.38 10.32 -19.02
N LYS A 185 27.84 10.57 -20.21
CA LYS A 185 28.20 11.70 -21.07
C LYS A 185 27.01 12.63 -21.21
N VAL A 186 27.20 13.90 -20.89
CA VAL A 186 26.19 14.94 -21.08
C VAL A 186 25.95 15.15 -22.58
N VAL A 187 24.68 14.95 -23.00
CA VAL A 187 24.25 15.13 -24.38
C VAL A 187 23.66 16.52 -24.61
N SER A 188 22.84 16.98 -23.67
CA SER A 188 22.23 18.30 -23.74
C SER A 188 22.18 18.99 -22.38
N ARG A 189 22.17 20.33 -22.38
CA ARG A 189 21.94 21.18 -21.20
C ARG A 189 21.00 22.31 -21.57
N GLN A 190 19.97 22.50 -20.76
CA GLN A 190 19.06 23.66 -20.87
C GLN A 190 18.99 24.36 -19.52
N GLN A 191 19.28 25.66 -19.52
CA GLN A 191 19.14 26.53 -18.34
C GLN A 191 17.82 27.28 -18.41
N PHE A 192 17.10 27.38 -17.28
CA PHE A 192 15.83 28.05 -17.13
C PHE A 192 15.92 29.21 -16.15
#